data_c81cd5b070ca089df65fc377db8499a4
#
_entry.id   c81cd5b070ca089df65fc377db8499a4
#
_cell.length_a   1.000
_cell.length_b   1.000
_cell.length_c   1.000
_cell.angle_alpha   90.00
_cell.angle_beta   90.00
_cell.angle_gamma   90.00
#
_symmetry.space_group_name_H-M   'P 1'
#
loop_
_entity.id
_entity.type
_entity.pdbx_description
1 polymer ?
#
loop_
_entity_poly.entity_id
_entity_poly.type
_entity_poly.pdbx_seq_one_letter_code
_entity_poly.pdbx_strand_id
1 'polypeptide(L)' 'MKKILITVRGGRPYVIEETVPKGFVVELVDYDNIEEGDPWPSLESRVYCEHVLGYTAR' A
#
# COMPACT_ATOMS: atom_id res chain seq x y z
N MET A 1 0.18 -13.61 10.91
CA MET A 1 1.08 -12.52 10.48
C MET A 1 0.27 -11.24 10.36
N LYS A 2 0.74 -10.18 10.98
CA LYS A 2 0.05 -8.89 10.92
C LYS A 2 0.59 -8.06 9.77
N LYS A 3 -0.28 -7.30 9.14
CA LYS A 3 0.08 -6.47 7.98
C LYS A 3 -0.08 -4.99 8.31
N ILE A 4 0.91 -4.21 7.92
CA ILE A 4 0.85 -2.75 7.95
C ILE A 4 0.70 -2.30 6.50
N LEU A 5 -0.38 -1.57 6.22
CA LEU A 5 -0.64 -1.03 4.90
C LEU A 5 -0.26 0.44 4.87
N ILE A 6 0.58 0.81 3.90
CA ILE A 6 0.98 2.20 3.69
C ILE A 6 0.53 2.61 2.30
N THR A 7 -0.22 3.69 2.22
CA THR A 7 -0.67 4.25 0.94
C THR A 7 0.04 5.57 0.68
N VAL A 8 0.41 5.79 -0.57
CA VAL A 8 1.15 6.99 -0.97
C VAL A 8 0.56 7.55 -2.26
N ARG A 9 0.47 8.87 -2.30
CA ARG A 9 0.15 9.59 -3.54
C ARG A 9 1.04 10.83 -3.62
N GLY A 10 1.69 11.01 -4.78
CA GLY A 10 2.51 12.20 -5.04
C GLY A 10 3.85 12.22 -4.32
N GLY A 11 4.45 11.05 -4.04
CA GLY A 11 5.73 11.02 -3.36
C GLY A 11 6.44 9.68 -3.50
N ARG A 12 7.62 9.59 -2.86
CA ARG A 12 8.37 8.34 -2.78
C ARG A 12 8.36 7.85 -1.35
N PRO A 13 7.66 6.76 -1.07
CA PRO A 13 7.62 6.21 0.27
C PRO A 13 8.94 5.56 0.63
N TYR A 14 9.28 5.62 1.89
CA TYR A 14 10.48 5.02 2.41
C TYR A 14 10.16 4.30 3.73
N VAL A 15 10.44 3.01 3.78
CA VAL A 15 10.20 2.20 4.98
C VAL A 15 11.52 1.87 5.61
N ILE A 16 11.66 2.25 6.88
CA ILE A 16 12.83 1.88 7.68
C ILE A 16 12.55 0.50 8.27
N GLU A 17 13.03 -0.55 7.62
CA GLU A 17 12.70 -1.93 7.98
C GLU A 17 13.04 -2.30 9.41
N GLU A 18 14.10 -1.72 9.95
CA GLU A 18 14.52 -1.95 11.34
C GLU A 18 13.47 -1.55 12.36
N THR A 19 12.55 -0.65 11.99
CA THR A 19 11.49 -0.19 12.88
C THR A 19 10.22 -1.04 12.78
N VAL A 20 10.17 -1.99 11.84
CA VAL A 20 9.03 -2.86 11.68
C VAL A 20 9.10 -3.98 12.71
N PRO A 21 8.09 -4.14 13.58
CA PRO A 21 8.11 -5.20 14.58
C PRO A 21 8.11 -6.59 13.96
N LYS A 22 8.68 -7.56 14.67
CA LYS A 22 8.62 -8.96 14.25
C LYS A 22 7.16 -9.41 14.09
N GLY A 23 6.93 -10.21 13.05
CA GLY A 23 5.60 -10.73 12.76
C GLY A 23 4.73 -9.78 11.95
N PHE A 24 5.23 -8.59 11.62
CA PHE A 24 4.54 -7.66 10.74
C PHE A 24 5.13 -7.69 9.33
N VAL A 25 4.25 -7.54 8.36
CA VAL A 25 4.63 -7.36 6.96
C VAL A 25 4.15 -5.98 6.53
N VAL A 26 5.03 -5.21 5.91
CA VAL A 26 4.65 -3.91 5.36
C VAL A 26 4.30 -4.10 3.89
N GLU A 27 3.11 -3.65 3.52
CA GLU A 27 2.68 -3.64 2.13
C GLU A 27 2.45 -2.20 1.71
N LEU A 28 3.14 -1.80 0.65
CA LEU A 28 3.14 -0.42 0.20
C LEU A 28 2.33 -0.30 -1.07
N VAL A 29 1.35 0.61 -1.06
CA VAL A 29 0.50 0.92 -2.20
C VAL A 29 0.84 2.32 -2.67
N ASP A 30 1.52 2.42 -3.80
CA ASP A 30 1.79 3.69 -4.46
C ASP A 30 0.72 3.91 -5.53
N TYR A 31 -0.23 4.77 -5.26
CA TYR A 31 -1.35 5.01 -6.17
C TYR A 31 -0.90 5.54 -7.52
N ASP A 32 0.15 6.34 -7.56
CA ASP A 32 0.65 6.88 -8.82
C ASP A 32 1.17 5.77 -9.73
N ASN A 33 1.90 4.81 -9.17
CA ASN A 33 2.40 3.67 -9.92
C ASN A 33 1.26 2.77 -10.40
N ILE A 34 0.26 2.55 -9.55
CA ILE A 34 -0.90 1.74 -9.92
C ILE A 34 -1.66 2.38 -11.08
N GLU A 35 -1.81 3.69 -11.05
CA GLU A 35 -2.48 4.43 -12.13
C GLU A 35 -1.67 4.46 -13.42
N GLU A 36 -0.36 4.24 -13.33
CA GLU A 36 0.51 4.09 -14.50
C GLU A 36 0.55 2.66 -15.06
N GLY A 37 -0.11 1.72 -14.42
CA GLY A 37 -0.24 0.35 -14.90
C GLY A 37 0.44 -0.72 -14.06
N ASP A 38 1.06 -0.35 -12.94
CA ASP A 38 1.63 -1.35 -12.05
C ASP A 38 0.54 -2.17 -11.37
N PRO A 39 0.79 -3.45 -11.11
CA PRO A 39 -0.20 -4.29 -10.42
C PRO A 39 -0.34 -3.88 -8.96
N TRP A 40 -1.51 -4.14 -8.39
CA TRP A 40 -1.70 -4.03 -6.96
C TRP A 40 -0.83 -5.07 -6.23
N PRO A 41 -0.30 -4.72 -5.06
CA PRO A 41 0.55 -5.67 -4.31
C PRO A 41 -0.22 -6.90 -3.84
N SER A 42 -1.53 -6.77 -3.61
CA SER A 42 -2.41 -7.90 -3.30
C SER A 42 -3.86 -7.52 -3.56
N LEU A 43 -4.71 -8.53 -3.74
CA LEU A 43 -6.14 -8.31 -3.87
C LEU A 43 -6.74 -7.74 -2.59
N GLU A 44 -6.26 -8.21 -1.43
CA GLU A 44 -6.70 -7.73 -0.13
C GLU A 44 -6.46 -6.23 0.03
N SER A 45 -5.26 -5.75 -0.34
CA SER A 45 -4.94 -4.32 -0.28
C SER A 45 -5.79 -3.50 -1.24
N ARG A 46 -6.02 -4.02 -2.44
CA ARG A 46 -6.89 -3.35 -3.41
C ARG A 46 -8.30 -3.18 -2.87
N VAL A 47 -8.89 -4.25 -2.36
CA VAL A 47 -10.24 -4.22 -1.80
C VAL A 47 -10.31 -3.26 -0.62
N TYR A 48 -9.35 -3.29 0.26
CA TYR A 48 -9.30 -2.38 1.41
C TYR A 48 -9.21 -0.92 0.96
N CYS A 49 -8.31 -0.62 0.02
CA CYS A 49 -8.17 0.76 -0.47
C CYS A 49 -9.46 1.26 -1.13
N GLU A 50 -10.08 0.43 -1.96
CA GLU A 50 -11.28 0.84 -2.69
C GLU A 50 -12.52 0.96 -1.80
N HIS A 51 -12.71 0.03 -0.86
CA HIS A 51 -13.95 -0.06 -0.10
C HIS A 51 -13.88 0.56 1.29
N VAL A 52 -12.72 0.63 1.90
CA VAL A 52 -12.55 1.20 3.24
C VAL A 52 -11.96 2.59 3.18
N LEU A 53 -10.89 2.77 2.40
CA LEU A 53 -10.22 4.07 2.29
C LEU A 53 -10.84 4.98 1.23
N GLY A 54 -11.75 4.47 0.42
CA GLY A 54 -12.44 5.27 -0.58
C GLY A 54 -11.57 5.62 -1.80
N TYR A 55 -10.60 4.80 -2.11
CA TYR A 55 -9.72 5.05 -3.25
C TYR A 55 -10.51 5.05 -4.56
N THR A 56 -10.26 6.05 -5.38
CA THR A 56 -10.71 6.11 -6.78
C THR A 56 -9.52 6.53 -7.64
N ALA A 57 -9.40 5.92 -8.81
CA ALA A 57 -8.38 6.31 -9.77
C ALA A 57 -8.62 7.74 -10.27
N ARG A 58 -7.54 8.47 -10.52
CA ARG A 58 -7.60 9.80 -11.11
C ARG A 58 -7.75 9.73 -12.61
#